data_bfda8ee3a8d5347cc3190a2b244c52c8
#
_entry.id   bfda8ee3a8d5347cc3190a2b244c52c8
#
_cell.length_a   1.000
_cell.length_b   1.000
_cell.length_c   1.000
_cell.angle_alpha   90.00
_cell.angle_beta   90.00
_cell.angle_gamma   90.00
#
_symmetry.space_group_name_H-M   'P 1'
#
loop_
_entity.id
_entity.type
_entity.pdbx_description
1 polymer ?
#
loop_
_entity_poly.entity_id
_entity_poly.type
_entity_poly.pdbx_seq_one_letter_code
_entity_poly.pdbx_strand_id
1 'polypeptide(L)'
;MKKKIFAGLSALALVLSMPFIPASVSAENTASEVKINETNFPDEKFRGFVKKLDQNSNGILSDTEIAAVTNINVSGKEISSLKGIEYFTSLTVLNCYKNQLTSLDLSQNKLLEELECYSNQLTSLNVRNDTNLKILYCYNNQLTSLNLRNNTNLEQLSCYKNQLTSLNIGKNTVLETLYCYSNQLTSLDVSQSTALKELVCSTNQLTSLDISKNTALFKLNCPGNKIELLDVSNNKNLQYLYCDSNQISSIELGENTVLSSLVCNNNNLTSLDISRNTALTRLRCSGNRFKSIDVSNNEKLQNIECDYNHITSLDLSRNTALTNLSCTRNPLTSLDLSQTSVSKLNADQTNKEYAYRAVIREGKFDLSTLSGFDVSKASDWTNVQLDGNIITVTDFSEPVTYKYDTGKGIASFMMIATLAGDANLDGKVDVRDCAYIARMLAAGKGNELPDSADFNGDGKTDVRDAAAIARFLAKNHKNN
;
A
#
# COMPACT_ATOMS: atom_id res chain seq x y z
N MET A 1 -49.55 -43.07 -24.47
CA MET A 1 -50.70 -43.48 -25.33
C MET A 1 -50.68 -42.63 -26.59
N LYS A 2 -50.80 -43.36 -27.77
CA LYS A 2 -51.19 -42.90 -29.12
C LYS A 2 -50.33 -41.80 -29.76
N LYS A 3 -49.37 -42.03 -30.66
CA LYS A 3 -49.40 -42.57 -32.10
C LYS A 3 -50.48 -41.97 -32.98
N LYS A 4 -50.04 -41.29 -34.05
CA LYS A 4 -50.51 -41.36 -35.46
C LYS A 4 -49.62 -40.44 -36.31
N ILE A 5 -48.75 -40.73 -37.19
CA ILE A 5 -48.72 -41.44 -38.51
C ILE A 5 -49.86 -41.01 -39.48
N PHE A 6 -49.39 -40.43 -40.64
CA PHE A 6 -49.82 -40.66 -42.01
C PHE A 6 -48.97 -39.74 -42.92
N ALA A 7 -48.05 -40.22 -43.77
CA ALA A 7 -48.22 -40.80 -45.10
C ALA A 7 -48.83 -39.80 -46.09
N GLY A 8 -48.13 -39.26 -47.04
CA GLY A 8 -47.48 -39.75 -48.20
C GLY A 8 -48.33 -39.43 -49.46
N LEU A 9 -47.77 -38.77 -50.45
CA LEU A 9 -48.19 -38.98 -51.86
C LEU A 9 -47.11 -38.51 -52.82
N SER A 10 -46.63 -39.43 -53.60
CA SER A 10 -45.72 -39.28 -54.74
C SER A 10 -46.42 -38.61 -55.92
N ALA A 11 -45.76 -37.73 -56.63
CA ALA A 11 -46.06 -37.36 -57.98
C ALA A 11 -44.80 -37.39 -58.83
N LEU A 12 -44.82 -38.32 -59.75
CA LEU A 12 -43.86 -38.57 -60.82
C LEU A 12 -44.05 -37.52 -61.94
N ALA A 13 -42.97 -36.76 -62.28
CA ALA A 13 -42.98 -35.92 -63.47
C ALA A 13 -41.66 -35.99 -64.23
N LEU A 14 -41.75 -36.43 -65.38
CA LEU A 14 -40.99 -36.56 -66.64
C LEU A 14 -39.68 -35.74 -66.69
N VAL A 15 -38.63 -36.46 -67.02
CA VAL A 15 -37.29 -35.96 -67.41
C VAL A 15 -37.38 -35.41 -68.83
N LEU A 16 -37.05 -34.16 -69.03
CA LEU A 16 -36.60 -33.58 -70.27
C LEU A 16 -35.13 -33.21 -70.16
N SER A 17 -34.30 -33.97 -70.88
CA SER A 17 -32.86 -33.75 -70.98
C SER A 17 -32.58 -32.57 -71.90
N MET A 18 -32.00 -31.49 -71.25
CA MET A 18 -31.26 -30.49 -72.02
C MET A 18 -29.77 -30.65 -71.72
N PRO A 19 -28.86 -30.38 -72.61
CA PRO A 19 -27.43 -30.55 -72.43
C PRO A 19 -26.91 -29.52 -71.46
N PHE A 20 -26.26 -29.96 -70.37
CA PHE A 20 -25.57 -29.18 -69.44
C PHE A 20 -24.27 -28.61 -70.04
N ILE A 21 -24.24 -27.36 -70.39
CA ILE A 21 -23.01 -26.60 -70.61
C ILE A 21 -22.47 -26.26 -69.22
N PRO A 22 -21.29 -26.73 -68.84
CA PRO A 22 -20.68 -26.25 -67.60
C PRO A 22 -20.25 -24.76 -67.78
N ALA A 23 -21.02 -23.83 -67.24
CA ALA A 23 -20.51 -22.55 -67.04
C ALA A 23 -19.43 -22.67 -65.96
N SER A 24 -18.17 -22.55 -66.33
CA SER A 24 -17.08 -22.30 -65.42
C SER A 24 -17.32 -20.94 -64.80
N VAL A 25 -18.08 -20.93 -63.69
CA VAL A 25 -18.00 -19.80 -62.76
C VAL A 25 -16.66 -19.94 -62.09
N SER A 26 -15.63 -19.30 -62.66
CA SER A 26 -14.48 -18.89 -61.89
C SER A 26 -15.06 -17.96 -60.85
N ALA A 27 -15.22 -18.43 -59.61
CA ALA A 27 -15.29 -17.55 -58.48
C ALA A 27 -13.95 -16.78 -58.54
N GLU A 28 -13.97 -15.59 -59.09
CA GLU A 28 -12.93 -14.59 -58.78
C GLU A 28 -12.99 -14.43 -57.27
N ASN A 29 -12.11 -15.17 -56.63
CA ASN A 29 -11.72 -14.89 -55.28
C ASN A 29 -11.01 -13.53 -55.39
N THR A 30 -11.78 -12.44 -55.30
CA THR A 30 -11.19 -11.08 -55.23
C THR A 30 -10.42 -11.03 -53.92
N ALA A 31 -9.17 -11.50 -53.98
CA ALA A 31 -8.21 -11.28 -52.91
C ALA A 31 -8.33 -9.80 -52.47
N SER A 32 -8.63 -9.56 -51.25
CA SER A 32 -8.76 -8.18 -50.76
C SER A 32 -7.36 -7.57 -50.61
N GLU A 33 -6.89 -7.00 -51.72
CA GLU A 33 -5.59 -6.34 -51.79
C GLU A 33 -5.61 -5.02 -51.04
N VAL A 34 -4.77 -4.88 -50.03
CA VAL A 34 -4.66 -3.65 -49.24
C VAL A 34 -3.45 -2.81 -49.71
N LYS A 35 -3.72 -1.70 -50.41
CA LYS A 35 -2.66 -0.78 -50.85
C LYS A 35 -1.97 -0.10 -49.68
N ILE A 36 -0.64 -0.10 -49.68
CA ILE A 36 0.18 0.59 -48.65
C ILE A 36 0.32 2.07 -49.02
N ASN A 37 -0.69 2.85 -48.68
CA ASN A 37 -0.79 4.29 -49.02
C ASN A 37 -1.29 5.12 -47.79
N GLU A 38 -1.41 6.41 -47.95
CA GLU A 38 -1.84 7.35 -46.91
C GLU A 38 -3.33 7.19 -46.51
N THR A 39 -4.15 6.65 -47.40
CA THR A 39 -5.57 6.39 -47.10
C THR A 39 -5.74 5.23 -46.12
N ASN A 40 -5.02 4.14 -46.35
CA ASN A 40 -5.11 2.94 -45.55
C ASN A 40 -4.21 3.01 -44.27
N PHE A 41 -3.04 3.63 -44.42
CA PHE A 41 -2.03 3.79 -43.37
C PHE A 41 -1.59 5.24 -43.29
N PRO A 42 -2.36 6.17 -42.70
CA PRO A 42 -2.09 7.62 -42.75
C PRO A 42 -0.81 8.00 -41.99
N ASP A 43 -0.48 7.35 -40.88
CA ASP A 43 0.76 7.63 -40.15
C ASP A 43 1.97 7.14 -40.94
N GLU A 44 2.90 8.04 -41.24
CA GLU A 44 4.07 7.74 -42.07
C GLU A 44 4.98 6.69 -41.42
N LYS A 45 5.15 6.75 -40.12
CA LYS A 45 6.03 5.84 -39.36
C LYS A 45 5.42 4.44 -39.30
N PHE A 46 4.10 4.36 -39.05
CA PHE A 46 3.39 3.07 -39.11
C PHE A 46 3.38 2.51 -40.53
N ARG A 47 3.09 3.33 -41.53
CA ARG A 47 3.18 2.96 -42.97
C ARG A 47 4.58 2.48 -43.35
N GLY A 48 5.65 3.12 -42.78
CA GLY A 48 7.02 2.67 -42.93
C GLY A 48 7.33 1.30 -42.32
N PHE A 49 6.66 0.96 -41.22
CA PHE A 49 6.69 -0.40 -40.65
C PHE A 49 5.95 -1.39 -41.54
N VAL A 50 4.74 -1.05 -41.98
CA VAL A 50 3.89 -1.91 -42.84
C VAL A 50 4.57 -2.26 -44.15
N LYS A 51 5.32 -1.33 -44.77
CA LYS A 51 6.13 -1.62 -45.99
C LYS A 51 7.11 -2.77 -45.84
N LYS A 52 7.55 -3.09 -44.60
CA LYS A 52 8.47 -4.22 -44.37
C LYS A 52 7.75 -5.55 -44.32
N LEU A 53 6.42 -5.56 -44.25
CA LEU A 53 5.58 -6.76 -44.31
C LEU A 53 5.22 -7.16 -45.73
N ASP A 54 5.36 -6.26 -46.69
CA ASP A 54 5.22 -6.46 -48.12
C ASP A 54 6.47 -7.19 -48.65
N GLN A 55 6.39 -8.53 -48.73
CA GLN A 55 7.53 -9.39 -49.02
C GLN A 55 7.99 -9.29 -50.48
N ASN A 56 7.08 -9.01 -51.41
CA ASN A 56 7.37 -8.87 -52.83
C ASN A 56 7.61 -7.43 -53.27
N SER A 57 7.44 -6.48 -52.34
CA SER A 57 7.69 -5.03 -52.55
C SER A 57 6.84 -4.41 -53.68
N ASN A 58 5.62 -4.89 -53.87
CA ASN A 58 4.72 -4.40 -54.92
C ASN A 58 3.83 -3.22 -54.46
N GLY A 59 3.94 -2.80 -53.16
CA GLY A 59 3.16 -1.73 -52.57
C GLY A 59 1.75 -2.14 -52.18
N ILE A 60 1.46 -3.43 -52.12
CA ILE A 60 0.16 -4.03 -51.80
C ILE A 60 0.40 -5.16 -50.79
N LEU A 61 -0.42 -5.24 -49.76
CA LEU A 61 -0.48 -6.42 -48.89
C LEU A 61 -1.51 -7.39 -49.44
N SER A 62 -1.07 -8.58 -49.78
CA SER A 62 -1.93 -9.71 -50.13
C SER A 62 -2.57 -10.31 -48.88
N ASP A 63 -3.66 -11.05 -49.03
CA ASP A 63 -4.30 -11.81 -47.95
C ASP A 63 -3.31 -12.77 -47.24
N THR A 64 -2.36 -13.36 -47.99
CA THR A 64 -1.33 -14.25 -47.45
C THR A 64 -0.34 -13.49 -46.56
N GLU A 65 0.12 -12.31 -46.98
CA GLU A 65 1.01 -11.48 -46.21
C GLU A 65 0.31 -10.95 -44.95
N ILE A 66 -0.94 -10.52 -45.05
CA ILE A 66 -1.77 -10.09 -43.91
C ILE A 66 -1.96 -11.24 -42.93
N ALA A 67 -2.36 -12.43 -43.41
CA ALA A 67 -2.63 -13.60 -42.56
C ALA A 67 -1.38 -14.12 -41.83
N ALA A 68 -0.18 -13.89 -42.40
CA ALA A 68 1.08 -14.25 -41.76
C ALA A 68 1.47 -13.35 -40.58
N VAL A 69 0.84 -12.19 -40.43
CA VAL A 69 1.16 -11.23 -39.36
C VAL A 69 0.38 -11.55 -38.10
N THR A 70 1.02 -12.23 -37.18
CA THR A 70 0.46 -12.54 -35.83
C THR A 70 1.00 -11.66 -34.74
N ASN A 71 2.11 -10.94 -34.96
CA ASN A 71 2.77 -10.06 -33.99
C ASN A 71 3.17 -8.74 -34.65
N ILE A 72 2.79 -7.63 -34.02
CA ILE A 72 3.22 -6.29 -34.41
C ILE A 72 3.88 -5.61 -33.21
N ASN A 73 5.16 -5.24 -33.38
CA ASN A 73 5.86 -4.39 -32.40
C ASN A 73 6.30 -3.08 -33.06
N VAL A 74 5.59 -2.04 -32.71
CA VAL A 74 5.84 -0.66 -33.16
C VAL A 74 6.06 0.28 -31.96
N SER A 75 6.57 -0.26 -30.87
CA SER A 75 6.84 0.51 -29.66
C SER A 75 7.91 1.57 -29.85
N GLY A 76 7.74 2.76 -29.21
CA GLY A 76 8.72 3.83 -29.20
C GLY A 76 9.06 4.41 -30.57
N LYS A 77 8.10 4.49 -31.49
CA LYS A 77 8.27 4.98 -32.87
C LYS A 77 7.68 6.38 -33.10
N GLU A 78 7.16 7.02 -32.04
CA GLU A 78 6.45 8.32 -32.13
C GLU A 78 5.27 8.27 -33.12
N ILE A 79 4.57 7.15 -33.17
CA ILE A 79 3.40 6.93 -34.00
C ILE A 79 2.20 7.62 -33.37
N SER A 80 1.44 8.38 -34.16
CA SER A 80 0.24 9.09 -33.74
C SER A 80 -1.06 8.36 -34.07
N SER A 81 -1.02 7.42 -35.04
CA SER A 81 -2.19 6.66 -35.47
C SER A 81 -1.79 5.26 -35.94
N LEU A 82 -2.55 4.26 -35.47
CA LEU A 82 -2.46 2.89 -35.97
C LEU A 82 -3.61 2.53 -36.93
N LYS A 83 -4.25 3.55 -37.57
CA LYS A 83 -5.22 3.25 -38.61
C LYS A 83 -4.59 2.35 -39.68
N GLY A 84 -5.27 1.28 -40.08
CA GLY A 84 -4.76 0.18 -40.91
C GLY A 84 -4.42 -1.07 -40.10
N ILE A 85 -4.38 -0.99 -38.75
CA ILE A 85 -4.21 -2.16 -37.88
C ILE A 85 -5.36 -3.16 -38.05
N GLU A 86 -6.54 -2.67 -38.38
CA GLU A 86 -7.76 -3.47 -38.60
C GLU A 86 -7.63 -4.49 -39.72
N TYR A 87 -6.68 -4.34 -40.64
CA TYR A 87 -6.42 -5.30 -41.69
C TYR A 87 -5.74 -6.59 -41.17
N PHE A 88 -4.98 -6.50 -40.08
CA PHE A 88 -4.23 -7.65 -39.53
C PHE A 88 -5.10 -8.49 -38.60
N THR A 89 -6.06 -9.18 -39.15
CA THR A 89 -7.08 -9.94 -38.39
C THR A 89 -6.54 -11.20 -37.72
N SER A 90 -5.34 -11.68 -38.09
CA SER A 90 -4.62 -12.79 -37.43
C SER A 90 -3.75 -12.37 -36.24
N LEU A 91 -3.77 -11.07 -35.86
CA LEU A 91 -2.92 -10.50 -34.84
C LEU A 91 -3.27 -11.08 -33.47
N THR A 92 -2.27 -11.66 -32.79
CA THR A 92 -2.35 -12.17 -31.41
C THR A 92 -1.60 -11.33 -30.43
N VAL A 93 -0.54 -10.61 -30.85
CA VAL A 93 0.28 -9.73 -30.00
C VAL A 93 0.43 -8.36 -30.63
N LEU A 94 0.06 -7.31 -29.90
CA LEU A 94 0.27 -5.93 -30.32
C LEU A 94 1.05 -5.15 -29.24
N ASN A 95 2.27 -4.72 -29.59
CA ASN A 95 3.11 -3.86 -28.78
C ASN A 95 3.22 -2.48 -29.45
N CYS A 96 2.44 -1.52 -28.93
CA CYS A 96 2.39 -0.15 -29.44
C CYS A 96 2.67 0.89 -28.34
N TYR A 97 3.36 0.47 -27.27
CA TYR A 97 3.69 1.34 -26.13
C TYR A 97 4.70 2.44 -26.47
N LYS A 98 4.75 3.51 -25.64
CA LYS A 98 5.64 4.67 -25.81
C LYS A 98 5.50 5.31 -27.20
N ASN A 99 4.27 5.61 -27.58
CA ASN A 99 3.91 6.32 -28.81
C ASN A 99 3.07 7.57 -28.46
N GLN A 100 2.42 8.17 -29.45
CA GLN A 100 1.61 9.38 -29.31
C GLN A 100 0.13 9.11 -29.65
N LEU A 101 -0.33 7.85 -29.42
CA LEU A 101 -1.69 7.43 -29.77
C LEU A 101 -2.72 8.13 -28.87
N THR A 102 -3.70 8.79 -29.47
CA THR A 102 -4.86 9.36 -28.77
C THR A 102 -6.09 8.46 -28.85
N SER A 103 -6.11 7.55 -29.81
CA SER A 103 -7.15 6.52 -29.99
C SER A 103 -6.53 5.24 -30.52
N LEU A 104 -7.22 4.11 -30.30
CA LEU A 104 -6.82 2.79 -30.77
C LEU A 104 -8.08 1.97 -31.03
N ASP A 105 -8.33 1.63 -32.31
CA ASP A 105 -9.44 0.76 -32.72
C ASP A 105 -8.91 -0.65 -33.02
N LEU A 106 -9.35 -1.62 -32.20
CA LEU A 106 -8.99 -3.04 -32.31
C LEU A 106 -10.21 -3.90 -32.66
N SER A 107 -11.29 -3.30 -33.12
CA SER A 107 -12.57 -3.97 -33.36
C SER A 107 -12.48 -5.18 -34.29
N GLN A 108 -11.46 -5.24 -35.15
CA GLN A 108 -11.22 -6.35 -36.11
C GLN A 108 -10.13 -7.32 -35.64
N ASN A 109 -9.32 -6.98 -34.62
CA ASN A 109 -8.20 -7.81 -34.16
C ASN A 109 -8.62 -8.80 -33.05
N LYS A 110 -9.67 -9.58 -33.32
CA LYS A 110 -10.39 -10.43 -32.34
C LYS A 110 -9.59 -11.60 -31.77
N LEU A 111 -8.40 -11.89 -32.32
CA LEU A 111 -7.52 -12.95 -31.85
C LEU A 111 -6.45 -12.45 -30.85
N LEU A 112 -6.47 -11.17 -30.46
CA LEU A 112 -5.50 -10.63 -29.52
C LEU A 112 -5.50 -11.39 -28.19
N GLU A 113 -4.30 -11.85 -27.81
CA GLU A 113 -3.98 -12.45 -26.52
C GLU A 113 -3.15 -11.49 -25.65
N GLU A 114 -2.34 -10.63 -26.27
CA GLU A 114 -1.50 -9.66 -25.61
C GLU A 114 -1.62 -8.27 -26.23
N LEU A 115 -1.90 -7.27 -25.40
CA LEU A 115 -1.94 -5.86 -25.79
C LEU A 115 -1.10 -5.02 -24.84
N GLU A 116 -0.04 -4.43 -25.36
CA GLU A 116 0.77 -3.43 -24.67
C GLU A 116 0.64 -2.07 -25.34
N CYS A 117 -0.21 -1.20 -24.79
CA CYS A 117 -0.47 0.14 -25.30
C CYS A 117 -0.16 1.24 -24.26
N TYR A 118 0.70 0.93 -23.29
CA TYR A 118 1.06 1.86 -22.22
C TYR A 118 1.91 3.04 -22.70
N SER A 119 1.95 4.12 -21.92
CA SER A 119 2.69 5.34 -22.27
C SER A 119 2.29 5.91 -23.63
N ASN A 120 0.99 6.14 -23.76
CA ASN A 120 0.36 6.85 -24.87
C ASN A 120 -0.52 8.00 -24.31
N GLN A 121 -1.44 8.51 -25.09
CA GLN A 121 -2.37 9.60 -24.75
C GLN A 121 -3.83 9.13 -24.89
N LEU A 122 -4.09 7.82 -24.69
CA LEU A 122 -5.41 7.23 -24.86
C LEU A 122 -6.39 7.76 -23.81
N THR A 123 -7.50 8.31 -24.22
CA THR A 123 -8.60 8.74 -23.33
C THR A 123 -9.67 7.66 -23.16
N SER A 124 -9.71 6.71 -24.08
CA SER A 124 -10.56 5.51 -24.05
C SER A 124 -9.85 4.30 -24.66
N LEU A 125 -10.24 3.11 -24.24
CA LEU A 125 -9.75 1.85 -24.79
C LEU A 125 -10.91 0.85 -24.82
N ASN A 126 -11.24 0.32 -26.00
CA ASN A 126 -12.29 -0.67 -26.18
C ASN A 126 -11.69 -2.03 -26.52
N VAL A 127 -11.69 -2.93 -25.54
CA VAL A 127 -11.20 -4.32 -25.66
C VAL A 127 -12.34 -5.34 -25.52
N ARG A 128 -13.60 -4.93 -25.69
CA ARG A 128 -14.78 -5.80 -25.45
C ARG A 128 -14.85 -7.00 -26.39
N ASN A 129 -14.25 -6.92 -27.57
CA ASN A 129 -14.25 -7.99 -28.57
C ASN A 129 -13.03 -8.91 -28.46
N ASP A 130 -12.03 -8.51 -27.66
CA ASP A 130 -10.75 -9.23 -27.51
C ASP A 130 -10.90 -10.28 -26.38
N THR A 131 -11.78 -11.25 -26.59
CA THR A 131 -12.16 -12.25 -25.57
C THR A 131 -11.04 -13.22 -25.21
N ASN A 132 -10.01 -13.32 -26.08
CA ASN A 132 -8.82 -14.17 -25.87
C ASN A 132 -7.73 -13.47 -25.05
N LEU A 133 -7.93 -12.19 -24.69
CA LEU A 133 -6.90 -11.37 -24.05
C LEU A 133 -6.50 -11.95 -22.69
N LYS A 134 -5.20 -12.25 -22.55
CA LYS A 134 -4.54 -12.75 -21.33
C LYS A 134 -3.72 -11.66 -20.63
N ILE A 135 -3.09 -10.79 -21.44
CA ILE A 135 -2.23 -9.71 -20.94
C ILE A 135 -2.71 -8.37 -21.48
N LEU A 136 -3.01 -7.44 -20.59
CA LEU A 136 -3.34 -6.05 -20.92
C LEU A 136 -2.49 -5.08 -20.12
N TYR A 137 -1.60 -4.37 -20.81
CA TYR A 137 -0.81 -3.27 -20.24
C TYR A 137 -1.20 -1.96 -20.91
N CYS A 138 -2.07 -1.19 -20.22
CA CYS A 138 -2.59 0.11 -20.68
C CYS A 138 -2.27 1.27 -19.72
N TYR A 139 -1.26 1.09 -18.86
CA TYR A 139 -0.86 2.08 -17.88
C TYR A 139 -0.24 3.35 -18.53
N ASN A 140 -0.20 4.43 -17.73
CA ASN A 140 0.34 5.71 -18.18
C ASN A 140 -0.34 6.21 -19.47
N ASN A 141 -1.68 6.34 -19.36
CA ASN A 141 -2.59 6.91 -20.34
C ASN A 141 -3.53 7.91 -19.65
N GLN A 142 -4.63 8.29 -20.28
CA GLN A 142 -5.64 9.22 -19.75
C GLN A 142 -7.02 8.55 -19.66
N LEU A 143 -7.06 7.22 -19.42
CA LEU A 143 -8.30 6.45 -19.38
C LEU A 143 -9.13 6.86 -18.17
N THR A 144 -10.40 7.20 -18.40
CA THR A 144 -11.38 7.49 -17.35
C THR A 144 -12.25 6.29 -17.00
N SER A 145 -12.31 5.29 -17.89
CA SER A 145 -13.01 4.02 -17.69
C SER A 145 -12.33 2.89 -18.45
N LEU A 146 -12.53 1.65 -18.00
CA LEU A 146 -12.02 0.44 -18.65
C LEU A 146 -13.03 -0.68 -18.44
N ASN A 147 -13.57 -1.21 -19.54
CA ASN A 147 -14.57 -2.26 -19.51
C ASN A 147 -13.95 -3.61 -19.88
N LEU A 148 -13.78 -4.49 -18.89
CA LEU A 148 -13.14 -5.80 -19.00
C LEU A 148 -14.12 -6.97 -18.90
N ARG A 149 -15.44 -6.71 -18.97
CA ARG A 149 -16.47 -7.72 -18.70
C ARG A 149 -16.35 -8.98 -19.57
N ASN A 150 -15.88 -8.84 -20.80
CA ASN A 150 -15.76 -9.95 -21.75
C ASN A 150 -14.35 -10.59 -21.78
N ASN A 151 -13.36 -9.98 -21.13
CA ASN A 151 -11.97 -10.45 -21.13
C ASN A 151 -11.76 -11.47 -20.00
N THR A 152 -12.54 -12.55 -19.99
CA THR A 152 -12.59 -13.53 -18.90
C THR A 152 -11.31 -14.36 -18.75
N ASN A 153 -10.46 -14.38 -19.79
CA ASN A 153 -9.17 -15.07 -19.83
C ASN A 153 -8.00 -14.19 -19.32
N LEU A 154 -8.30 -12.97 -18.84
CA LEU A 154 -7.26 -12.02 -18.44
C LEU A 154 -6.53 -12.52 -17.18
N GLU A 155 -5.22 -12.75 -17.33
CA GLU A 155 -4.29 -13.21 -16.29
C GLU A 155 -3.51 -12.05 -15.69
N GLN A 156 -3.16 -11.05 -16.51
CA GLN A 156 -2.36 -9.90 -16.07
C GLN A 156 -2.97 -8.58 -16.54
N LEU A 157 -3.24 -7.70 -15.59
CA LEU A 157 -3.74 -6.36 -15.85
C LEU A 157 -2.84 -5.30 -15.22
N SER A 158 -2.30 -4.40 -16.04
CA SER A 158 -1.62 -3.19 -15.61
C SER A 158 -2.31 -1.96 -16.19
N CYS A 159 -3.10 -1.27 -15.35
CA CYS A 159 -3.85 -0.06 -15.73
C CYS A 159 -3.53 1.14 -14.83
N TYR A 160 -2.37 1.13 -14.16
CA TYR A 160 -1.94 2.20 -13.26
C TYR A 160 -1.63 3.51 -14.01
N LYS A 161 -1.55 4.63 -13.26
CA LYS A 161 -1.34 5.97 -13.83
C LYS A 161 -2.33 6.28 -14.96
N ASN A 162 -3.61 6.21 -14.62
CA ASN A 162 -4.74 6.63 -15.43
C ASN A 162 -5.68 7.52 -14.57
N GLN A 163 -6.90 7.74 -15.02
CA GLN A 163 -7.90 8.56 -14.33
C GLN A 163 -9.15 7.73 -13.96
N LEU A 164 -8.97 6.42 -13.72
CA LEU A 164 -10.06 5.49 -13.44
C LEU A 164 -10.71 5.83 -12.09
N THR A 165 -12.02 6.05 -12.09
CA THR A 165 -12.81 6.25 -10.86
C THR A 165 -13.44 4.95 -10.36
N SER A 166 -13.54 3.95 -11.22
CA SER A 166 -14.00 2.59 -10.91
C SER A 166 -13.29 1.56 -11.80
N LEU A 167 -13.18 0.34 -11.30
CA LEU A 167 -12.62 -0.80 -12.04
C LEU A 167 -13.43 -2.05 -11.72
N ASN A 168 -14.14 -2.59 -12.72
CA ASN A 168 -14.94 -3.81 -12.57
C ASN A 168 -14.18 -5.00 -13.15
N ILE A 169 -13.71 -5.88 -12.27
CA ILE A 169 -13.00 -7.13 -12.59
C ILE A 169 -13.76 -8.38 -12.14
N GLY A 170 -15.05 -8.25 -11.82
CA GLY A 170 -15.89 -9.35 -11.30
C GLY A 170 -16.10 -10.53 -12.26
N LYS A 171 -15.59 -10.48 -13.50
CA LYS A 171 -15.58 -11.59 -14.46
C LYS A 171 -14.19 -12.13 -14.78
N ASN A 172 -13.14 -11.49 -14.24
CA ASN A 172 -11.74 -11.85 -14.51
C ASN A 172 -11.24 -12.82 -13.41
N THR A 173 -11.84 -14.01 -13.37
CA THR A 173 -11.65 -14.98 -12.27
C THR A 173 -10.28 -15.65 -12.25
N VAL A 174 -9.57 -15.65 -13.40
CA VAL A 174 -8.22 -16.20 -13.55
C VAL A 174 -7.11 -15.15 -13.39
N LEU A 175 -7.49 -13.90 -13.03
CA LEU A 175 -6.54 -12.80 -12.88
C LEU A 175 -5.54 -13.11 -11.75
N GLU A 176 -4.24 -13.15 -12.10
CA GLU A 176 -3.14 -13.44 -11.18
C GLU A 176 -2.43 -12.15 -10.70
N THR A 177 -2.36 -11.16 -11.58
CA THR A 177 -1.65 -9.89 -11.30
C THR A 177 -2.53 -8.70 -11.63
N LEU A 178 -2.73 -7.82 -10.64
CA LEU A 178 -3.46 -6.57 -10.81
C LEU A 178 -2.63 -5.38 -10.32
N TYR A 179 -2.23 -4.49 -11.25
CA TYR A 179 -1.59 -3.22 -10.95
C TYR A 179 -2.49 -2.08 -11.39
N CYS A 180 -3.19 -1.46 -10.41
CA CYS A 180 -4.15 -0.37 -10.64
C CYS A 180 -3.82 0.89 -9.81
N TYR A 181 -2.58 1.03 -9.36
CA TYR A 181 -2.14 2.16 -8.54
C TYR A 181 -2.15 3.50 -9.31
N SER A 182 -2.15 4.61 -8.57
CA SER A 182 -2.20 5.97 -9.16
C SER A 182 -3.39 6.14 -10.11
N ASN A 183 -4.58 5.90 -9.56
CA ASN A 183 -5.88 6.17 -10.16
C ASN A 183 -6.75 6.95 -9.14
N GLN A 184 -8.07 7.00 -9.35
CA GLN A 184 -9.03 7.69 -8.49
C GLN A 184 -10.09 6.71 -7.93
N LEU A 185 -9.72 5.43 -7.76
CA LEU A 185 -10.64 4.39 -7.30
C LEU A 185 -11.09 4.66 -5.86
N THR A 186 -12.40 4.69 -5.63
CA THR A 186 -13.00 4.82 -4.30
C THR A 186 -13.36 3.47 -3.69
N SER A 187 -13.47 2.43 -4.52
CA SER A 187 -13.70 1.03 -4.14
C SER A 187 -13.03 0.10 -5.13
N LEU A 188 -12.70 -1.11 -4.69
CA LEU A 188 -12.14 -2.18 -5.53
C LEU A 188 -12.64 -3.53 -5.01
N ASP A 189 -13.47 -4.20 -5.81
CA ASP A 189 -13.93 -5.56 -5.51
C ASP A 189 -13.06 -6.58 -6.25
N VAL A 190 -12.28 -7.36 -5.49
CA VAL A 190 -11.40 -8.44 -5.97
C VAL A 190 -11.94 -9.83 -5.61
N SER A 191 -13.14 -9.92 -5.04
CA SER A 191 -13.70 -11.15 -4.45
C SER A 191 -13.81 -12.32 -5.42
N GLN A 192 -13.98 -12.03 -6.72
CA GLN A 192 -14.09 -13.06 -7.76
C GLN A 192 -12.73 -13.44 -8.38
N SER A 193 -11.69 -12.61 -8.21
CA SER A 193 -10.35 -12.87 -8.72
C SER A 193 -9.54 -13.73 -7.73
N THR A 194 -10.02 -14.97 -7.50
CA THR A 194 -9.47 -15.85 -6.45
C THR A 194 -8.06 -16.39 -6.76
N ALA A 195 -7.63 -16.31 -8.03
CA ALA A 195 -6.27 -16.67 -8.47
C ALA A 195 -5.24 -15.56 -8.21
N LEU A 196 -5.65 -14.40 -7.63
CA LEU A 196 -4.80 -13.22 -7.49
C LEU A 196 -3.61 -13.50 -6.57
N LYS A 197 -2.41 -13.31 -7.11
CA LYS A 197 -1.11 -13.50 -6.45
C LYS A 197 -0.49 -12.16 -6.04
N GLU A 198 -0.58 -11.16 -6.92
CA GLU A 198 -0.09 -9.80 -6.65
C GLU A 198 -1.18 -8.76 -6.84
N LEU A 199 -1.39 -7.92 -5.82
CA LEU A 199 -2.27 -6.76 -5.88
C LEU A 199 -1.48 -5.50 -5.52
N VAL A 200 -1.41 -4.55 -6.48
CA VAL A 200 -0.84 -3.21 -6.26
C VAL A 200 -1.91 -2.17 -6.58
N CYS A 201 -2.51 -1.59 -5.53
CA CYS A 201 -3.59 -0.60 -5.62
C CYS A 201 -3.28 0.70 -4.88
N SER A 202 -1.98 0.99 -4.69
CA SER A 202 -1.50 2.19 -3.99
C SER A 202 -1.96 3.49 -4.68
N THR A 203 -1.97 4.59 -3.92
CA THR A 203 -2.30 5.93 -4.43
C THR A 203 -3.65 5.94 -5.17
N ASN A 204 -4.68 5.58 -4.42
CA ASN A 204 -6.09 5.64 -4.80
C ASN A 204 -6.89 6.33 -3.65
N GLN A 205 -8.20 6.15 -3.59
CA GLN A 205 -9.07 6.71 -2.56
C GLN A 205 -9.88 5.62 -1.85
N LEU A 206 -9.35 4.40 -1.77
CA LEU A 206 -10.01 3.26 -1.16
C LEU A 206 -10.23 3.49 0.33
N THR A 207 -11.45 3.33 0.81
CA THR A 207 -11.79 3.41 2.25
C THR A 207 -11.79 2.04 2.92
N SER A 208 -11.90 0.97 2.14
CA SER A 208 -11.82 -0.42 2.58
C SER A 208 -11.25 -1.30 1.47
N LEU A 209 -10.74 -2.48 1.83
CA LEU A 209 -10.26 -3.48 0.88
C LEU A 209 -10.50 -4.87 1.47
N ASP A 210 -11.46 -5.61 0.89
CA ASP A 210 -11.71 -7.01 1.25
C ASP A 210 -10.94 -7.94 0.32
N ILE A 211 -9.98 -8.66 0.88
CA ILE A 211 -9.15 -9.65 0.19
C ILE A 211 -9.33 -11.07 0.76
N SER A 212 -10.37 -11.29 1.55
CA SER A 212 -10.62 -12.56 2.26
C SER A 212 -10.74 -13.77 1.31
N LYS A 213 -11.09 -13.54 0.04
CA LYS A 213 -11.19 -14.59 -0.99
C LYS A 213 -9.91 -14.79 -1.80
N ASN A 214 -8.94 -13.89 -1.70
CA ASN A 214 -7.70 -13.92 -2.47
C ASN A 214 -6.60 -14.69 -1.72
N THR A 215 -6.85 -15.94 -1.39
CA THR A 215 -5.98 -16.77 -0.53
C THR A 215 -4.64 -17.13 -1.17
N ALA A 216 -4.51 -16.96 -2.49
CA ALA A 216 -3.26 -17.13 -3.24
C ALA A 216 -2.33 -15.91 -3.14
N LEU A 217 -2.77 -14.82 -2.51
CA LEU A 217 -2.03 -13.55 -2.48
C LEU A 217 -0.73 -13.72 -1.71
N PHE A 218 0.41 -13.43 -2.37
CA PHE A 218 1.71 -13.37 -1.72
C PHE A 218 2.24 -11.95 -1.54
N LYS A 219 1.70 -10.98 -2.29
CA LYS A 219 2.07 -9.57 -2.21
C LYS A 219 0.85 -8.66 -2.27
N LEU A 220 0.67 -7.87 -1.23
CA LEU A 220 -0.27 -6.75 -1.19
C LEU A 220 0.48 -5.43 -1.04
N ASN A 221 0.19 -4.49 -1.94
CA ASN A 221 0.74 -3.14 -1.90
C ASN A 221 -0.41 -2.14 -2.08
N CYS A 222 -0.85 -1.51 -0.97
CA CYS A 222 -1.98 -0.58 -0.92
C CYS A 222 -1.68 0.77 -0.22
N PRO A 223 -0.45 1.30 -0.21
CA PRO A 223 -0.13 2.60 0.37
C PRO A 223 -0.92 3.76 -0.22
N GLY A 224 -1.05 4.85 0.56
CA GLY A 224 -1.63 6.09 0.05
C GLY A 224 -3.11 5.94 -0.34
N ASN A 225 -3.88 5.29 0.52
CA ASN A 225 -5.33 5.19 0.46
C ASN A 225 -5.97 5.79 1.74
N LYS A 226 -7.24 5.47 2.01
CA LYS A 226 -7.99 5.91 3.20
C LYS A 226 -8.54 4.71 3.98
N ILE A 227 -7.83 3.56 3.93
CA ILE A 227 -8.26 2.32 4.57
C ILE A 227 -8.16 2.49 6.09
N GLU A 228 -9.24 2.14 6.80
CA GLU A 228 -9.33 2.28 8.26
C GLU A 228 -9.05 0.96 8.99
N LEU A 229 -9.42 -0.17 8.39
CA LEU A 229 -9.19 -1.51 8.92
C LEU A 229 -8.66 -2.41 7.81
N LEU A 230 -7.69 -3.28 8.14
CA LEU A 230 -7.12 -4.23 7.18
C LEU A 230 -7.04 -5.62 7.81
N ASP A 231 -7.83 -6.55 7.27
CA ASP A 231 -7.80 -7.96 7.64
C ASP A 231 -7.11 -8.77 6.54
N VAL A 232 -5.96 -9.36 6.87
CA VAL A 232 -5.20 -10.27 6.00
C VAL A 232 -5.09 -11.67 6.60
N SER A 233 -5.90 -12.00 7.59
CA SER A 233 -5.85 -13.29 8.32
C SER A 233 -6.08 -14.51 7.44
N ASN A 234 -6.83 -14.35 6.35
CA ASN A 234 -7.09 -15.41 5.36
C ASN A 234 -5.98 -15.56 4.31
N ASN A 235 -5.05 -14.61 4.21
CA ASN A 235 -4.01 -14.58 3.17
C ASN A 235 -2.72 -15.24 3.68
N LYS A 236 -2.76 -16.54 3.97
CA LYS A 236 -1.67 -17.28 4.62
C LYS A 236 -0.39 -17.39 3.80
N ASN A 237 -0.46 -17.10 2.50
CA ASN A 237 0.69 -17.06 1.59
C ASN A 237 1.35 -15.67 1.50
N LEU A 238 0.82 -14.67 2.23
CA LEU A 238 1.27 -13.29 2.13
C LEU A 238 2.69 -13.14 2.72
N GLN A 239 3.64 -12.80 1.85
CA GLN A 239 5.05 -12.57 2.21
C GLN A 239 5.39 -11.08 2.33
N TYR A 240 4.69 -10.24 1.57
CA TYR A 240 4.96 -8.81 1.49
C TYR A 240 3.66 -8.03 1.69
N LEU A 241 3.57 -7.29 2.79
CA LEU A 241 2.47 -6.38 3.10
C LEU A 241 2.99 -4.95 3.20
N TYR A 242 2.56 -4.10 2.27
CA TYR A 242 2.83 -2.66 2.25
C TYR A 242 1.49 -1.93 2.31
N CYS A 243 1.23 -1.27 3.43
CA CYS A 243 -0.04 -0.57 3.70
C CYS A 243 0.18 0.81 4.36
N ASP A 244 1.35 1.38 4.15
CA ASP A 244 1.72 2.69 4.72
C ASP A 244 0.85 3.84 4.17
N SER A 245 0.82 4.95 4.91
CA SER A 245 0.08 6.16 4.50
C SER A 245 -1.41 5.88 4.23
N ASN A 246 -2.07 5.28 5.21
CA ASN A 246 -3.50 5.04 5.29
C ASN A 246 -4.07 5.64 6.60
N GLN A 247 -5.25 5.22 7.02
CA GLN A 247 -5.88 5.60 8.28
C GLN A 247 -6.08 4.39 9.20
N ILE A 248 -5.25 3.33 9.01
CA ILE A 248 -5.44 2.02 9.62
C ILE A 248 -5.26 2.13 11.14
N SER A 249 -6.29 1.71 11.88
CA SER A 249 -6.30 1.62 13.33
C SER A 249 -6.08 0.20 13.84
N SER A 250 -6.34 -0.83 13.01
CA SER A 250 -6.07 -2.24 13.31
C SER A 250 -5.67 -3.01 12.05
N ILE A 251 -4.69 -3.92 12.20
CA ILE A 251 -4.29 -4.91 11.20
C ILE A 251 -4.45 -6.29 11.80
N GLU A 252 -5.30 -7.11 11.18
CA GLU A 252 -5.46 -8.51 11.56
C GLU A 252 -4.54 -9.37 10.68
N LEU A 253 -3.39 -9.77 11.22
CA LEU A 253 -2.39 -10.56 10.50
C LEU A 253 -2.69 -12.06 10.53
N GLY A 254 -3.42 -12.54 11.54
CA GLY A 254 -3.71 -13.96 11.71
C GLY A 254 -2.45 -14.83 11.78
N GLU A 255 -2.48 -15.95 11.08
CA GLU A 255 -1.37 -16.92 11.03
C GLU A 255 -0.52 -16.76 9.75
N ASN A 256 -0.17 -15.54 9.35
CA ASN A 256 0.73 -15.29 8.21
C ASN A 256 2.18 -15.64 8.60
N THR A 257 2.46 -16.92 8.81
CA THR A 257 3.78 -17.40 9.28
C THR A 257 4.91 -17.20 8.28
N VAL A 258 4.58 -16.90 7.02
CA VAL A 258 5.54 -16.65 5.93
C VAL A 258 5.77 -15.15 5.67
N LEU A 259 5.08 -14.26 6.40
CA LEU A 259 5.22 -12.82 6.23
C LEU A 259 6.66 -12.39 6.55
N SER A 260 7.38 -11.90 5.55
CA SER A 260 8.80 -11.51 5.66
C SER A 260 8.99 -10.01 5.75
N SER A 261 8.09 -9.21 5.20
CA SER A 261 8.16 -7.75 5.22
C SER A 261 6.79 -7.14 5.52
N LEU A 262 6.74 -6.34 6.58
CA LEU A 262 5.58 -5.53 6.96
C LEU A 262 5.98 -4.05 6.96
N VAL A 263 5.31 -3.25 6.14
CA VAL A 263 5.44 -1.79 6.08
C VAL A 263 4.07 -1.17 6.34
N CYS A 264 3.90 -0.56 7.50
CA CYS A 264 2.65 0.06 7.94
C CYS A 264 2.86 1.49 8.50
N ASN A 265 3.87 2.20 7.98
CA ASN A 265 4.18 3.58 8.41
C ASN A 265 3.00 4.53 8.22
N ASN A 266 2.94 5.60 8.99
CA ASN A 266 1.98 6.69 8.82
C ASN A 266 0.54 6.19 8.80
N ASN A 267 0.14 5.55 9.90
CA ASN A 267 -1.21 5.05 10.17
C ASN A 267 -1.67 5.49 11.57
N ASN A 268 -2.77 4.94 12.06
CA ASN A 268 -3.33 5.24 13.39
C ASN A 268 -3.19 4.06 14.38
N LEU A 269 -2.23 3.15 14.14
CA LEU A 269 -2.06 1.94 14.95
C LEU A 269 -1.63 2.29 16.38
N THR A 270 -2.30 1.69 17.35
CA THR A 270 -1.94 1.77 18.77
C THR A 270 -1.33 0.47 19.30
N SER A 271 -1.57 -0.64 18.62
CA SER A 271 -1.04 -1.97 18.89
C SER A 271 -0.84 -2.75 17.59
N LEU A 272 0.01 -3.76 17.61
CA LEU A 272 0.29 -4.66 16.49
C LEU A 272 0.72 -6.01 17.05
N ASP A 273 -0.09 -7.03 16.82
CA ASP A 273 0.28 -8.40 17.17
C ASP A 273 0.99 -9.08 16.01
N ILE A 274 2.30 -9.25 16.16
CA ILE A 274 3.18 -9.94 15.21
C ILE A 274 3.77 -11.23 15.80
N SER A 275 3.26 -11.70 16.93
CA SER A 275 3.79 -12.85 17.68
C SER A 275 3.85 -14.14 16.87
N ARG A 276 2.94 -14.30 15.88
CA ARG A 276 2.88 -15.46 14.99
C ARG A 276 3.65 -15.30 13.68
N ASN A 277 4.11 -14.08 13.37
CA ASN A 277 4.80 -13.75 12.12
C ASN A 277 6.32 -13.96 12.24
N THR A 278 6.74 -15.14 12.62
CA THR A 278 8.13 -15.48 12.97
C THR A 278 9.12 -15.45 11.80
N ALA A 279 8.64 -15.30 10.56
CA ALA A 279 9.47 -15.12 9.37
C ALA A 279 9.84 -13.65 9.09
N LEU A 280 9.33 -12.69 9.89
CA LEU A 280 9.61 -11.26 9.66
C LEU A 280 11.10 -10.96 9.73
N THR A 281 11.59 -10.34 8.66
CA THR A 281 12.97 -9.80 8.55
C THR A 281 12.96 -8.28 8.52
N ARG A 282 11.83 -7.66 8.14
CA ARG A 282 11.65 -6.21 8.06
C ARG A 282 10.33 -5.79 8.68
N LEU A 283 10.41 -4.87 9.64
CA LEU A 283 9.29 -4.18 10.24
C LEU A 283 9.48 -2.66 10.10
N ARG A 284 8.57 -1.98 9.39
CA ARG A 284 8.51 -0.51 9.33
C ARG A 284 7.15 -0.06 9.82
N CYS A 285 7.14 0.60 10.95
CA CYS A 285 5.92 1.05 11.62
C CYS A 285 6.02 2.48 12.15
N SER A 286 6.89 3.30 11.54
CA SER A 286 7.08 4.70 11.91
C SER A 286 5.80 5.53 11.71
N GLY A 287 5.63 6.62 12.48
CA GLY A 287 4.48 7.52 12.33
C GLY A 287 3.15 6.85 12.69
N ASN A 288 3.13 6.16 13.82
CA ASN A 288 1.94 5.56 14.42
C ASN A 288 1.74 6.05 15.87
N ARG A 289 0.95 5.34 16.67
CA ARG A 289 0.64 5.71 18.05
C ARG A 289 1.02 4.60 19.04
N PHE A 290 2.05 3.81 18.73
CA PHE A 290 2.50 2.72 19.60
C PHE A 290 3.09 3.24 20.89
N LYS A 291 2.61 2.72 22.03
CA LYS A 291 3.25 2.91 23.35
C LYS A 291 4.30 1.83 23.64
N SER A 292 4.15 0.67 23.02
CA SER A 292 5.10 -0.44 23.07
C SER A 292 4.95 -1.29 21.81
N ILE A 293 6.00 -2.02 21.43
CA ILE A 293 5.99 -3.03 20.37
C ILE A 293 6.70 -4.26 20.92
N ASP A 294 6.00 -5.41 20.90
CA ASP A 294 6.61 -6.69 21.24
C ASP A 294 7.15 -7.36 19.97
N VAL A 295 8.47 -7.51 19.91
CA VAL A 295 9.21 -8.16 18.82
C VAL A 295 9.92 -9.43 19.26
N SER A 296 9.63 -9.92 20.47
CA SER A 296 10.34 -11.03 21.12
C SER A 296 10.26 -12.35 20.34
N ASN A 297 9.18 -12.57 19.58
CA ASN A 297 9.01 -13.76 18.74
C ASN A 297 9.56 -13.60 17.31
N ASN A 298 10.07 -12.43 16.96
CA ASN A 298 10.53 -12.12 15.60
C ASN A 298 12.06 -12.10 15.53
N GLU A 299 12.69 -13.19 15.93
CA GLU A 299 14.15 -13.32 16.07
C GLU A 299 14.92 -13.11 14.75
N LYS A 300 14.24 -13.23 13.59
CA LYS A 300 14.82 -13.02 12.26
C LYS A 300 14.83 -11.56 11.80
N LEU A 301 14.32 -10.63 12.61
CA LEU A 301 14.28 -9.21 12.26
C LEU A 301 15.70 -8.67 12.04
N GLN A 302 15.92 -8.09 10.87
CA GLN A 302 17.17 -7.44 10.45
C GLN A 302 17.01 -5.92 10.40
N ASN A 303 15.77 -5.43 10.15
CA ASN A 303 15.49 -4.02 10.04
C ASN A 303 14.23 -3.67 10.83
N ILE A 304 14.34 -2.73 11.77
CA ILE A 304 13.23 -2.12 12.50
C ILE A 304 13.28 -0.60 12.29
N GLU A 305 12.17 -0.03 11.81
CA GLU A 305 11.94 1.41 11.75
C GLU A 305 10.63 1.71 12.49
N CYS A 306 10.75 2.35 13.66
CA CYS A 306 9.62 2.68 14.54
C CYS A 306 9.66 4.14 15.03
N ASP A 307 10.26 5.03 14.23
CA ASP A 307 10.33 6.46 14.52
C ASP A 307 8.93 7.09 14.66
N TYR A 308 8.84 8.24 15.35
CA TYR A 308 7.58 9.00 15.47
C TYR A 308 6.44 8.14 16.06
N ASN A 309 6.68 7.57 17.22
CA ASN A 309 5.70 6.86 18.02
C ASN A 309 5.68 7.37 19.47
N HIS A 310 5.05 6.65 20.38
CA HIS A 310 5.01 6.95 21.80
C HIS A 310 5.67 5.84 22.63
N ILE A 311 6.67 5.15 22.06
CA ILE A 311 7.35 4.00 22.66
C ILE A 311 8.23 4.50 23.82
N THR A 312 7.96 3.99 25.02
CA THR A 312 8.73 4.37 26.23
C THR A 312 9.86 3.40 26.55
N SER A 313 9.75 2.16 26.06
CA SER A 313 10.77 1.11 26.19
C SER A 313 10.74 0.18 25.01
N LEU A 314 11.88 -0.39 24.62
CA LEU A 314 12.03 -1.31 23.49
C LEU A 314 12.97 -2.44 23.89
N ASP A 315 12.43 -3.63 24.09
CA ASP A 315 13.22 -4.83 24.36
C ASP A 315 13.62 -5.51 23.04
N LEU A 316 14.92 -5.57 22.79
CA LEU A 316 15.53 -6.18 21.60
C LEU A 316 16.45 -7.35 21.95
N SER A 317 16.36 -7.85 23.18
CA SER A 317 17.27 -8.91 23.69
C SER A 317 17.23 -10.21 22.88
N ARG A 318 16.10 -10.49 22.19
CA ARG A 318 15.92 -11.67 21.33
C ARG A 318 16.24 -11.42 19.85
N ASN A 319 16.41 -10.18 19.43
CA ASN A 319 16.58 -9.81 18.02
C ASN A 319 18.05 -9.78 17.63
N THR A 320 18.74 -10.90 17.80
CA THR A 320 20.21 -11.01 17.58
C THR A 320 20.61 -10.78 16.13
N ALA A 321 19.70 -10.99 15.16
CA ALA A 321 19.93 -10.74 13.73
C ALA A 321 19.72 -9.27 13.33
N LEU A 322 19.31 -8.39 14.26
CA LEU A 322 19.00 -6.98 13.96
C LEU A 322 20.26 -6.22 13.59
N THR A 323 20.30 -5.66 12.38
CA THR A 323 21.42 -4.89 11.84
C THR A 323 21.13 -3.40 11.70
N ASN A 324 19.86 -3.04 11.47
CA ASN A 324 19.43 -1.66 11.27
C ASN A 324 18.29 -1.33 12.23
N LEU A 325 18.47 -0.29 13.02
CA LEU A 325 17.45 0.23 13.93
C LEU A 325 17.27 1.74 13.73
N SER A 326 16.02 2.17 13.51
CA SER A 326 15.61 3.56 13.60
C SER A 326 14.44 3.67 14.59
N CYS A 327 14.63 4.41 15.67
CA CYS A 327 13.65 4.58 16.74
C CYS A 327 13.59 6.01 17.29
N THR A 328 13.98 7.01 16.47
CA THR A 328 13.97 8.42 16.87
C THR A 328 12.56 8.94 17.15
N ARG A 329 12.46 10.06 17.87
CA ARG A 329 11.18 10.70 18.15
C ARG A 329 10.19 9.75 18.82
N ASN A 330 10.68 9.11 19.86
CA ASN A 330 9.93 8.33 20.84
C ASN A 330 10.29 8.82 22.24
N PRO A 331 9.44 8.69 23.25
CA PRO A 331 9.80 9.00 24.63
C PRO A 331 10.64 7.88 25.29
N LEU A 332 11.61 7.34 24.54
CA LEU A 332 12.57 6.38 25.09
C LEU A 332 13.49 7.07 26.08
N THR A 333 13.81 6.37 27.17
CA THR A 333 14.76 6.84 28.21
C THR A 333 16.04 6.01 28.23
N SER A 334 16.02 4.82 27.63
CA SER A 334 17.17 3.92 27.52
C SER A 334 17.04 3.02 26.30
N LEU A 335 18.13 2.41 25.89
CA LEU A 335 18.16 1.45 24.80
C LEU A 335 19.33 0.49 25.02
N ASP A 336 19.06 -0.82 25.10
CA ASP A 336 20.08 -1.84 25.18
C ASP A 336 20.14 -2.65 23.87
N LEU A 337 21.28 -2.57 23.18
CA LEU A 337 21.56 -3.24 21.92
C LEU A 337 22.66 -4.30 22.06
N SER A 338 23.10 -4.59 23.27
CA SER A 338 24.27 -5.46 23.55
C SER A 338 24.12 -6.85 22.90
N GLN A 339 22.90 -7.39 22.84
CA GLN A 339 22.59 -8.70 22.26
C GLN A 339 22.31 -8.66 20.75
N THR A 340 22.28 -7.48 20.13
CA THR A 340 21.95 -7.32 18.71
C THR A 340 23.19 -7.30 17.83
N SER A 341 23.01 -7.34 16.50
CA SER A 341 24.03 -7.11 15.48
C SER A 341 23.94 -5.70 14.85
N VAL A 342 23.33 -4.74 15.54
CA VAL A 342 23.11 -3.38 15.01
C VAL A 342 24.44 -2.73 14.63
N SER A 343 24.51 -2.30 13.37
CA SER A 343 25.61 -1.54 12.79
C SER A 343 25.16 -0.19 12.22
N LYS A 344 23.84 -0.04 11.97
CA LYS A 344 23.20 1.22 11.58
C LYS A 344 22.17 1.59 12.62
N LEU A 345 22.49 2.60 13.41
CA LEU A 345 21.68 3.10 14.51
C LEU A 345 21.22 4.53 14.22
N ASN A 346 19.92 4.77 14.33
CA ASN A 346 19.33 6.10 14.40
C ASN A 346 18.40 6.14 15.63
N ALA A 347 18.89 6.67 16.74
CA ALA A 347 18.23 6.62 18.04
C ALA A 347 18.33 7.95 18.80
N ASP A 348 18.46 9.08 18.11
CA ASP A 348 18.45 10.40 18.73
C ASP A 348 17.05 10.73 19.29
N GLN A 349 16.97 10.93 20.61
CA GLN A 349 15.74 11.22 21.36
C GLN A 349 15.71 12.67 21.88
N THR A 350 16.43 13.60 21.25
CA THR A 350 16.57 15.00 21.72
C THR A 350 15.48 15.93 21.20
N ASN A 351 14.41 15.42 20.64
CA ASN A 351 13.27 16.23 20.21
C ASN A 351 12.29 16.47 21.37
N LYS A 352 12.09 17.73 21.78
CA LYS A 352 11.22 18.14 22.91
C LYS A 352 9.77 17.63 22.77
N GLU A 353 9.24 17.56 21.56
CA GLU A 353 7.86 17.13 21.30
C GLU A 353 7.64 15.65 21.68
N TYR A 354 8.67 14.82 21.48
CA TYR A 354 8.64 13.37 21.70
C TYR A 354 9.44 12.95 22.95
N ALA A 355 9.94 13.89 23.74
CA ALA A 355 10.73 13.56 24.91
C ALA A 355 9.86 12.93 26.01
N TYR A 356 10.47 12.04 26.79
CA TYR A 356 9.85 11.50 27.99
C TYR A 356 9.51 12.62 28.97
N ARG A 357 8.30 12.60 29.54
CA ARG A 357 7.88 13.57 30.56
C ARG A 357 8.01 12.95 31.94
N ALA A 358 9.03 13.36 32.66
CA ALA A 358 9.27 12.90 34.02
C ALA A 358 8.43 13.76 35.02
N VAL A 359 7.57 13.12 35.78
CA VAL A 359 6.79 13.78 36.82
C VAL A 359 7.66 13.96 38.07
N ILE A 360 8.07 15.19 38.33
CA ILE A 360 8.98 15.55 39.43
C ILE A 360 8.17 15.80 40.72
N ARG A 361 8.52 15.07 41.77
CA ARG A 361 7.93 15.23 43.10
C ARG A 361 9.00 15.78 44.06
N GLU A 362 8.69 16.85 44.76
CA GLU A 362 9.63 17.50 45.72
C GLU A 362 11.01 17.81 45.08
N GLY A 363 11.03 18.19 43.81
CA GLY A 363 12.24 18.52 43.06
C GLY A 363 13.05 17.30 42.57
N LYS A 364 12.60 16.08 42.85
CA LYS A 364 13.34 14.83 42.60
C LYS A 364 12.59 13.87 41.67
N PHE A 365 13.36 13.01 40.97
CA PHE A 365 12.86 11.89 40.20
C PHE A 365 13.77 10.69 40.38
N ASP A 366 13.18 9.51 40.59
CA ASP A 366 13.90 8.26 40.75
C ASP A 366 13.99 7.52 39.40
N LEU A 367 15.21 7.47 38.85
CA LEU A 367 15.53 6.81 37.58
C LEU A 367 15.26 5.29 37.61
N SER A 368 15.25 4.66 38.81
CA SER A 368 14.96 3.22 38.94
C SER A 368 13.50 2.89 38.58
N THR A 369 12.62 3.88 38.49
CA THR A 369 11.24 3.73 38.03
C THR A 369 11.13 3.57 36.51
N LEU A 370 12.18 3.93 35.75
CA LEU A 370 12.23 3.80 34.31
C LEU A 370 12.56 2.35 33.91
N SER A 371 11.71 1.76 33.08
CA SER A 371 11.89 0.38 32.64
C SER A 371 13.20 0.18 31.87
N GLY A 372 14.07 -0.70 32.36
CA GLY A 372 15.34 -1.06 31.71
C GLY A 372 16.41 0.03 31.77
N PHE A 373 16.24 1.09 32.59
CA PHE A 373 17.23 2.13 32.74
C PHE A 373 18.36 1.69 33.69
N ASP A 374 19.59 1.80 33.23
CA ASP A 374 20.81 1.58 34.04
C ASP A 374 21.60 2.88 34.11
N VAL A 375 21.63 3.48 35.30
CA VAL A 375 22.30 4.77 35.53
C VAL A 375 23.81 4.70 35.23
N SER A 376 24.43 3.54 35.35
CA SER A 376 25.85 3.35 35.07
C SER A 376 26.20 3.48 33.56
N LYS A 377 25.22 3.31 32.69
CA LYS A 377 25.33 3.50 31.24
C LYS A 377 25.05 4.96 30.80
N ALA A 378 24.61 5.82 31.73
CA ALA A 378 24.25 7.21 31.42
C ALA A 378 25.36 8.19 31.84
N SER A 379 25.66 9.15 30.97
CA SER A 379 26.72 10.15 31.14
C SER A 379 26.28 11.51 30.58
N ASP A 380 27.16 12.50 30.73
CA ASP A 380 27.00 13.85 30.16
C ASP A 380 25.64 14.51 30.53
N TRP A 381 25.24 14.34 31.79
CA TRP A 381 23.99 14.88 32.29
C TRP A 381 24.01 16.42 32.31
N THR A 382 22.90 17.01 31.85
CA THR A 382 22.68 18.46 31.97
C THR A 382 21.44 18.74 32.80
N ASN A 383 21.42 19.90 33.48
CA ASN A 383 20.27 20.41 34.21
C ASN A 383 19.81 19.54 35.40
N VAL A 384 20.71 18.71 35.95
CA VAL A 384 20.42 17.88 37.12
C VAL A 384 21.65 17.77 38.03
N GLN A 385 21.40 17.49 39.30
CA GLN A 385 22.32 16.87 40.22
C GLN A 385 21.93 15.41 40.39
N LEU A 386 22.89 14.49 40.23
CA LEU A 386 22.71 13.06 40.33
C LEU A 386 23.26 12.54 41.66
N ASP A 387 22.44 11.77 42.38
CA ASP A 387 22.81 11.04 43.59
C ASP A 387 22.26 9.60 43.52
N GLY A 388 23.14 8.67 43.16
CA GLY A 388 22.71 7.28 42.82
C GLY A 388 21.72 7.26 41.67
N ASN A 389 20.51 6.76 41.92
CA ASN A 389 19.43 6.75 40.93
C ASN A 389 18.49 7.98 41.03
N ILE A 390 18.77 8.91 41.92
CA ILE A 390 17.92 10.09 42.12
C ILE A 390 18.50 11.28 41.39
N ILE A 391 17.74 11.90 40.50
CA ILE A 391 18.04 13.19 39.91
C ILE A 391 17.29 14.31 40.67
N THR A 392 17.96 15.41 40.90
CA THR A 392 17.37 16.68 41.36
C THR A 392 17.46 17.67 40.22
N VAL A 393 16.33 18.13 39.71
CA VAL A 393 16.29 19.07 38.57
C VAL A 393 16.68 20.46 39.06
N THR A 394 17.59 21.12 38.34
CA THR A 394 18.12 22.44 38.74
C THR A 394 17.36 23.60 38.11
N ASP A 395 16.82 23.42 36.91
CA ASP A 395 16.02 24.43 36.21
C ASP A 395 14.87 23.74 35.42
N PHE A 396 13.63 24.03 35.80
CA PHE A 396 12.43 23.46 35.15
C PHE A 396 12.10 24.09 33.78
N SER A 397 12.75 25.19 33.41
CA SER A 397 12.58 25.82 32.09
C SER A 397 13.37 25.11 30.99
N GLU A 398 14.38 24.33 31.36
CA GLU A 398 15.26 23.64 30.46
C GLU A 398 15.08 22.11 30.55
N PRO A 399 15.24 21.37 29.43
CA PRO A 399 15.17 19.93 29.47
C PRO A 399 16.37 19.30 30.19
N VAL A 400 16.15 18.11 30.73
CA VAL A 400 17.24 17.25 31.19
C VAL A 400 17.75 16.46 29.97
N THR A 401 19.06 16.56 29.69
CA THR A 401 19.67 15.75 28.62
C THR A 401 20.78 14.87 29.16
N TYR A 402 21.03 13.75 28.52
CA TYR A 402 22.10 12.82 28.83
C TYR A 402 22.45 11.96 27.64
N LYS A 403 23.63 11.35 27.70
CA LYS A 403 24.07 10.31 26.78
C LYS A 403 23.92 8.93 27.43
N TYR A 404 23.59 7.92 26.64
CA TYR A 404 23.40 6.56 27.11
C TYR A 404 24.19 5.59 26.24
N ASP A 405 25.00 4.72 26.88
CA ASP A 405 25.71 3.65 26.19
C ASP A 405 24.73 2.49 25.88
N THR A 406 24.44 2.30 24.63
CA THR A 406 23.55 1.24 24.14
C THR A 406 24.23 -0.12 24.02
N GLY A 407 25.53 -0.23 24.28
CA GLY A 407 26.34 -1.41 23.98
C GLY A 407 26.75 -1.53 22.50
N LYS A 408 26.25 -0.65 21.63
CA LYS A 408 26.62 -0.56 20.19
C LYS A 408 26.95 0.88 19.77
N GLY A 409 27.03 1.78 20.70
CA GLY A 409 27.32 3.19 20.51
C GLY A 409 26.56 4.06 21.50
N ILE A 410 26.83 5.34 21.46
CA ILE A 410 26.21 6.33 22.35
C ILE A 410 24.99 6.93 21.66
N ALA A 411 23.85 6.93 22.36
CA ALA A 411 22.64 7.63 21.94
C ALA A 411 22.38 8.83 22.88
N SER A 412 21.78 9.89 22.35
CA SER A 412 21.41 11.08 23.11
C SER A 412 19.92 11.02 23.47
N PHE A 413 19.63 11.33 24.73
CA PHE A 413 18.28 11.29 25.28
C PHE A 413 17.91 12.63 25.93
N MET A 414 16.61 12.87 26.01
CA MET A 414 16.04 14.06 26.63
C MET A 414 14.82 13.69 27.47
N MET A 415 14.70 14.31 28.65
CA MET A 415 13.51 14.27 29.48
C MET A 415 13.01 15.68 29.70
N ILE A 416 11.71 15.89 29.72
CA ILE A 416 11.05 17.10 30.13
C ILE A 416 10.59 16.92 31.58
N ALA A 417 11.15 17.71 32.48
CA ALA A 417 10.69 17.73 33.85
C ALA A 417 9.34 18.44 33.95
N THR A 418 8.34 17.77 34.49
CA THR A 418 7.00 18.35 34.75
C THR A 418 6.72 18.29 36.24
N LEU A 419 6.19 19.36 36.82
CA LEU A 419 5.83 19.37 38.24
C LEU A 419 4.60 18.49 38.49
N ALA A 420 4.63 17.67 39.53
CA ALA A 420 3.41 16.98 39.96
C ALA A 420 2.34 18.02 40.30
N GLY A 421 1.18 17.90 39.66
CA GLY A 421 0.08 18.86 39.79
C GLY A 421 -0.03 19.89 38.68
N ASP A 422 0.97 20.03 37.78
CA ASP A 422 0.91 20.88 36.61
C ASP A 422 0.12 20.12 35.51
N ALA A 423 -1.19 20.21 35.58
CA ALA A 423 -2.10 19.48 34.72
C ALA A 423 -2.28 20.13 33.34
N ASN A 424 -2.09 21.46 33.25
CA ASN A 424 -2.21 22.22 32.01
C ASN A 424 -0.86 22.39 31.29
N LEU A 425 0.23 21.90 31.88
CA LEU A 425 1.62 21.95 31.40
C LEU A 425 2.14 23.36 31.14
N ASP A 426 1.74 24.34 31.97
CA ASP A 426 2.22 25.74 31.88
C ASP A 426 3.46 25.99 32.71
N GLY A 427 4.01 24.98 33.39
CA GLY A 427 5.21 25.04 34.24
C GLY A 427 4.93 25.51 35.66
N LYS A 428 3.69 25.61 36.08
CA LYS A 428 3.27 26.04 37.41
C LYS A 428 2.23 25.07 37.96
N VAL A 429 2.14 25.05 39.31
CA VAL A 429 1.05 24.33 39.97
C VAL A 429 0.19 25.35 40.69
N ASP A 430 -0.99 25.63 40.14
CA ASP A 430 -1.91 26.62 40.69
C ASP A 430 -3.40 26.24 40.51
N VAL A 431 -4.31 27.16 40.81
CA VAL A 431 -5.75 26.88 40.74
C VAL A 431 -6.25 26.58 39.33
N ARG A 432 -5.49 26.97 38.27
CA ARG A 432 -5.84 26.68 36.86
C ARG A 432 -5.74 25.20 36.57
N ASP A 433 -4.83 24.47 37.24
CA ASP A 433 -4.68 23.03 37.10
C ASP A 433 -5.88 22.29 37.67
N CYS A 434 -6.37 22.71 38.84
CA CYS A 434 -7.60 22.17 39.41
C CYS A 434 -8.79 22.36 38.45
N ALA A 435 -8.90 23.56 37.88
CA ALA A 435 -9.95 23.88 36.93
C ALA A 435 -9.81 23.10 35.58
N TYR A 436 -8.56 22.89 35.17
CA TYR A 436 -8.27 22.10 33.95
C TYR A 436 -8.68 20.64 34.12
N ILE A 437 -8.26 19.99 35.23
CA ILE A 437 -8.66 18.62 35.56
C ILE A 437 -10.18 18.50 35.60
N ALA A 438 -10.86 19.37 36.33
CA ALA A 438 -12.31 19.35 36.48
C ALA A 438 -13.02 19.48 35.13
N ARG A 439 -12.56 20.37 34.26
CA ARG A 439 -13.13 20.59 32.92
C ARG A 439 -12.93 19.38 32.02
N MET A 440 -11.74 18.77 32.03
CA MET A 440 -11.43 17.60 31.22
C MET A 440 -12.25 16.38 31.65
N LEU A 441 -12.38 16.17 32.95
CA LEU A 441 -13.23 15.10 33.49
C LEU A 441 -14.71 15.29 33.16
N ALA A 442 -15.23 16.52 33.29
CA ALA A 442 -16.61 16.84 32.91
C ALA A 442 -16.89 16.66 31.42
N ALA A 443 -15.89 16.88 30.57
CA ALA A 443 -15.98 16.62 29.13
C ALA A 443 -15.79 15.14 28.73
N GLY A 444 -15.61 14.23 29.68
CA GLY A 444 -15.34 12.81 29.42
C GLY A 444 -13.95 12.54 28.85
N LYS A 445 -13.01 13.51 29.00
CA LYS A 445 -11.65 13.49 28.42
C LYS A 445 -10.56 13.27 29.48
N GLY A 446 -10.89 12.59 30.57
CA GLY A 446 -9.94 12.31 31.64
C GLY A 446 -8.70 11.55 31.19
N ASN A 447 -8.82 10.69 30.17
CA ASN A 447 -7.73 9.94 29.57
C ASN A 447 -6.78 10.78 28.68
N GLU A 448 -7.13 12.04 28.39
CA GLU A 448 -6.27 13.00 27.69
C GLU A 448 -5.42 13.85 28.66
N LEU A 449 -5.64 13.71 29.98
CA LEU A 449 -4.86 14.42 30.98
C LEU A 449 -3.41 13.86 31.07
N PRO A 450 -2.39 14.72 31.29
CA PRO A 450 -1.01 14.26 31.46
C PRO A 450 -0.82 13.53 32.80
N ASP A 451 0.22 12.69 32.88
CA ASP A 451 0.57 11.96 34.12
C ASP A 451 0.86 12.90 35.31
N SER A 452 1.29 14.12 35.05
CA SER A 452 1.46 15.17 36.10
C SER A 452 0.14 15.56 36.79
N ALA A 453 -0.99 15.31 36.16
CA ALA A 453 -2.30 15.58 36.73
C ALA A 453 -2.68 14.59 37.86
N ASP A 454 -2.09 13.39 37.90
CA ASP A 454 -2.13 12.50 39.07
C ASP A 454 -1.25 13.05 40.20
N PHE A 455 -1.80 14.01 40.91
CA PHE A 455 -1.06 14.70 41.97
C PHE A 455 -0.86 13.83 43.20
N ASN A 456 -1.84 13.02 43.54
CA ASN A 456 -1.79 12.16 44.74
C ASN A 456 -0.95 10.88 44.53
N GLY A 457 -0.64 10.53 43.26
CA GLY A 457 0.19 9.38 42.89
C GLY A 457 -0.50 8.02 43.03
N ASP A 458 -1.85 7.97 42.94
CA ASP A 458 -2.60 6.70 43.07
C ASP A 458 -2.78 5.97 41.74
N GLY A 459 -2.21 6.49 40.66
CA GLY A 459 -2.26 5.93 39.29
C GLY A 459 -3.56 6.22 38.56
N LYS A 460 -4.39 7.15 39.07
CA LYS A 460 -5.63 7.58 38.44
C LYS A 460 -5.74 9.09 38.48
N THR A 461 -6.12 9.70 37.40
CA THR A 461 -6.42 11.13 37.40
C THR A 461 -7.92 11.34 37.53
N ASP A 462 -8.35 11.82 38.69
CA ASP A 462 -9.75 12.10 38.98
C ASP A 462 -9.95 13.35 39.82
N VAL A 463 -11.19 13.56 40.32
CA VAL A 463 -11.51 14.77 41.15
C VAL A 463 -10.71 14.85 42.44
N ARG A 464 -10.15 13.72 42.93
CA ARG A 464 -9.33 13.68 44.16
C ARG A 464 -8.02 14.38 43.95
N ASP A 465 -7.44 14.37 42.74
CA ASP A 465 -6.22 15.08 42.38
C ASP A 465 -6.43 16.59 42.40
N ALA A 466 -7.49 17.05 41.72
CA ALA A 466 -7.85 18.47 41.78
C ALA A 466 -8.05 18.95 43.23
N ALA A 467 -8.70 18.14 44.06
CA ALA A 467 -8.88 18.45 45.49
C ALA A 467 -7.55 18.40 46.29
N ALA A 468 -6.64 17.48 45.90
CA ALA A 468 -5.32 17.39 46.53
C ALA A 468 -4.43 18.60 46.18
N ILE A 469 -4.42 19.03 44.91
CA ILE A 469 -3.76 20.25 44.45
C ILE A 469 -4.31 21.47 45.22
N ALA A 470 -5.63 21.62 45.29
CA ALA A 470 -6.25 22.74 46.00
C ALA A 470 -5.84 22.79 47.49
N ARG A 471 -5.79 21.62 48.17
CA ARG A 471 -5.32 21.52 49.56
C ARG A 471 -3.84 21.88 49.71
N PHE A 472 -3.01 21.43 48.79
CA PHE A 472 -1.59 21.77 48.74
C PHE A 472 -1.38 23.28 48.60
N LEU A 473 -2.06 23.95 47.69
CA LEU A 473 -2.00 25.38 47.47
C LEU A 473 -2.48 26.15 48.70
N ALA A 474 -3.60 25.74 49.31
CA ALA A 474 -4.11 26.39 50.53
C ALA A 474 -3.17 26.25 51.71
N LYS A 475 -2.41 25.16 51.84
CA LYS A 475 -1.42 24.96 52.88
C LYS A 475 -0.19 25.86 52.67
N ASN A 476 0.25 26.01 51.42
CA ASN A 476 1.42 26.82 51.08
C ASN A 476 1.13 28.33 51.17
N HIS A 477 -0.12 28.76 50.90
CA HIS A 477 -0.53 30.16 51.14
C HIS A 477 -0.61 30.57 52.61
N LYS A 478 -0.65 29.62 53.57
CA LYS A 478 -0.63 29.92 54.99
C LYS A 478 0.79 30.06 55.56
N ASN A 479 1.80 29.65 54.80
CA ASN A 479 3.21 29.65 55.23
C ASN A 479 4.04 30.78 54.56
N ASN A 480 3.41 31.61 53.73
CA ASN A 480 3.91 32.86 53.18
C ASN A 480 3.05 34.03 53.74
#